data_886509451f884d2cc1d9b8c7be828d37
#
_entry.id   886509451f884d2cc1d9b8c7be828d37
#
_cell.length_a   1.000
_cell.length_b   1.000
_cell.length_c   1.000
_cell.angle_alpha   90.00
_cell.angle_beta   90.00
_cell.angle_gamma   90.00
#
_symmetry.space_group_name_H-M   'P 1'
#
loop_
_entity.id
_entity.type
_entity.pdbx_description
1 polymer ?
#
loop_
_entity_poly.entity_id
_entity_poly.type
_entity_poly.pdbx_seq_one_letter_code
_entity_poly.pdbx_strand_id
1 'polypeptide(L)'
;AKIKRKLEAGKKLTKEELSWLQRNDPIAYAHAIRVQMIAEEVEKELKAAKSKEEANRIVSTAVSGISDDDPDKEYIVAAVNRVSDEFHKSGAYSRLPGTQESAEKRKQKKENGISFKREDEKEELMNWSPLQEVIEKLPTFTAGA
;
A
#
# COMPACT_ATOMS: atom_id res chain seq x y z
N ALA A 1 19.65 -14.37 -16.65
CA ALA A 1 20.61 -13.85 -15.68
C ALA A 1 20.31 -12.40 -15.31
N LYS A 2 20.12 -11.54 -16.29
CA LYS A 2 19.82 -10.13 -16.04
C LYS A 2 18.46 -9.95 -15.35
N ILE A 3 17.46 -10.67 -15.79
CA ILE A 3 16.11 -10.62 -15.22
C ILE A 3 16.14 -11.14 -13.78
N LYS A 4 16.85 -12.24 -13.55
CA LYS A 4 16.97 -12.81 -12.22
C LYS A 4 17.63 -11.82 -11.25
N ARG A 5 18.68 -11.15 -11.71
CA ARG A 5 19.36 -10.12 -10.89
C ARG A 5 18.41 -8.97 -10.52
N LYS A 6 17.57 -8.56 -11.44
CA LYS A 6 16.59 -7.52 -11.17
C LYS A 6 15.58 -7.98 -10.12
N LEU A 7 15.11 -9.22 -10.22
CA LEU A 7 14.18 -9.76 -9.23
C LEU A 7 14.84 -9.85 -7.86
N GLU A 8 16.09 -10.31 -7.80
CA GLU A 8 16.82 -10.40 -6.54
C GLU A 8 17.05 -9.04 -5.90
N ALA A 9 17.20 -8.00 -6.72
CA ALA A 9 17.37 -6.64 -6.24
C ALA A 9 16.05 -5.93 -5.97
N GLY A 10 14.93 -6.58 -6.24
CA GLY A 10 13.61 -6.00 -6.05
C GLY A 10 13.22 -5.00 -7.12
N LYS A 11 13.95 -4.95 -8.22
CA LYS A 11 13.68 -4.00 -9.29
C LYS A 11 12.50 -4.42 -10.15
N LYS A 12 11.81 -3.43 -10.70
CA LYS A 12 10.69 -3.65 -11.58
C LYS A 12 11.17 -4.13 -12.94
N LEU A 13 10.49 -5.12 -13.51
CA LEU A 13 10.80 -5.61 -14.83
C LEU A 13 10.06 -4.80 -15.89
N THR A 14 10.69 -4.66 -17.07
CA THR A 14 10.06 -4.00 -18.20
C THR A 14 9.04 -4.93 -18.85
N LYS A 15 8.21 -4.36 -19.71
CA LYS A 15 7.24 -5.14 -20.49
C LYS A 15 7.93 -6.18 -21.36
N GLU A 16 9.05 -5.80 -21.94
CA GLU A 16 9.83 -6.72 -22.78
C GLU A 16 10.37 -7.88 -21.98
N GLU A 17 10.88 -7.59 -20.79
CA GLU A 17 11.40 -8.63 -19.91
C GLU A 17 10.28 -9.57 -19.47
N LEU A 18 9.13 -9.05 -19.14
CA LEU A 18 7.98 -9.85 -18.76
C LEU A 18 7.50 -10.71 -19.93
N SER A 19 7.44 -10.13 -21.12
CA SER A 19 7.07 -10.88 -22.33
C SER A 19 8.05 -12.03 -22.61
N TRP A 20 9.33 -11.75 -22.43
CA TRP A 20 10.36 -12.76 -22.60
C TRP A 20 10.15 -13.92 -21.63
N LEU A 21 9.91 -13.61 -20.36
CA LEU A 21 9.64 -14.63 -19.34
C LEU A 21 8.40 -15.44 -19.68
N GLN A 22 7.35 -14.76 -20.10
CA GLN A 22 6.09 -15.43 -20.41
C GLN A 22 6.27 -16.50 -21.49
N ARG A 23 7.12 -16.20 -22.47
CA ARG A 23 7.39 -17.14 -23.56
C ARG A 23 8.41 -18.22 -23.21
N ASN A 24 9.41 -17.87 -22.42
CA ASN A 24 10.55 -18.75 -22.19
C ASN A 24 10.53 -19.46 -20.85
N ASP A 25 9.89 -18.87 -19.85
CA ASP A 25 9.81 -19.46 -18.52
C ASP A 25 8.50 -19.00 -17.84
N PRO A 26 7.39 -19.65 -18.21
CA PRO A 26 6.08 -19.24 -17.66
C PRO A 26 5.96 -19.31 -16.15
N ILE A 27 6.70 -20.23 -15.53
CA ILE A 27 6.67 -20.39 -14.08
C ILE A 27 7.35 -19.17 -13.43
N ALA A 28 8.53 -18.80 -13.93
CA ALA A 28 9.22 -17.60 -13.45
C ALA A 28 8.40 -16.36 -13.73
N TYR A 29 7.69 -16.33 -14.85
CA TYR A 29 6.79 -15.22 -15.17
C TYR A 29 5.71 -15.06 -14.11
N ALA A 30 5.08 -16.17 -13.71
CA ALA A 30 4.04 -16.13 -12.68
C ALA A 30 4.56 -15.60 -11.34
N HIS A 31 5.77 -16.04 -10.96
CA HIS A 31 6.40 -15.54 -9.74
C HIS A 31 6.72 -14.04 -9.82
N ALA A 32 7.26 -13.63 -10.96
CA ALA A 32 7.59 -12.22 -11.18
C ALA A 32 6.35 -11.32 -11.11
N ILE A 33 5.27 -11.75 -11.72
CA ILE A 33 4.01 -11.01 -11.68
C ILE A 33 3.49 -10.91 -10.25
N ARG A 34 3.56 -12.00 -9.50
CA ARG A 34 3.12 -11.99 -8.10
C ARG A 34 3.90 -10.98 -7.27
N VAL A 35 5.23 -11.00 -7.40
CA VAL A 35 6.10 -10.07 -6.68
C VAL A 35 5.77 -8.62 -7.06
N GLN A 36 5.60 -8.37 -8.35
CA GLN A 36 5.28 -7.03 -8.83
C GLN A 36 3.93 -6.54 -8.31
N MET A 37 2.93 -7.40 -8.30
CA MET A 37 1.61 -7.01 -7.80
C MET A 37 1.64 -6.64 -6.32
N ILE A 38 2.39 -7.40 -5.53
CA ILE A 38 2.55 -7.11 -4.11
C ILE A 38 3.26 -5.76 -3.92
N ALA A 39 4.33 -5.54 -4.68
CA ALA A 39 5.08 -4.28 -4.61
C ALA A 39 4.21 -3.09 -5.00
N GLU A 40 3.41 -3.23 -6.04
CA GLU A 40 2.50 -2.17 -6.48
C GLU A 40 1.44 -1.87 -5.44
N GLU A 41 0.95 -2.90 -4.77
CA GLU A 41 -0.03 -2.70 -3.72
C GLU A 41 0.57 -1.92 -2.54
N VAL A 42 1.79 -2.28 -2.14
CA VAL A 42 2.49 -1.57 -1.07
C VAL A 42 2.74 -0.11 -1.48
N GLU A 43 3.16 0.11 -2.71
CA GLU A 43 3.39 1.45 -3.23
C GLU A 43 2.11 2.29 -3.13
N LYS A 44 1.00 1.71 -3.53
CA LYS A 44 -0.30 2.36 -3.50
C LYS A 44 -0.70 2.72 -2.07
N GLU A 45 -0.50 1.78 -1.14
CA GLU A 45 -0.82 2.02 0.26
C GLU A 45 0.06 3.11 0.86
N LEU A 46 1.35 3.12 0.51
CA LEU A 46 2.26 4.16 0.99
C LEU A 46 1.85 5.54 0.48
N LYS A 47 1.44 5.64 -0.78
CA LYS A 47 0.97 6.90 -1.33
C LYS A 47 -0.29 7.41 -0.64
N ALA A 48 -1.08 6.51 -0.09
CA ALA A 48 -2.29 6.85 0.63
C ALA A 48 -2.07 7.01 2.14
N ALA A 49 -0.87 6.72 2.64
CA ALA A 49 -0.56 6.82 4.06
C ALA A 49 -0.66 8.25 4.56
N LYS A 50 -1.19 8.43 5.75
CA LYS A 50 -1.45 9.75 6.33
C LYS A 50 -0.45 10.14 7.40
N SER A 51 0.43 9.23 7.78
CA SER A 51 1.46 9.51 8.79
C SER A 51 2.67 8.62 8.55
N LYS A 52 3.81 9.01 9.13
CA LYS A 52 5.01 8.18 9.08
C LYS A 52 4.79 6.86 9.79
N GLU A 53 4.06 6.90 10.89
CA GLU A 53 3.71 5.71 11.64
C GLU A 53 2.92 4.73 10.77
N GLU A 54 1.95 5.22 10.05
CA GLU A 54 1.16 4.40 9.14
C GLU A 54 2.02 3.83 8.02
N ALA A 55 2.88 4.66 7.41
CA ALA A 55 3.78 4.21 6.35
C ALA A 55 4.70 3.09 6.84
N ASN A 56 5.28 3.24 8.01
CA ASN A 56 6.15 2.22 8.59
C ASN A 56 5.38 0.94 8.88
N ARG A 57 4.14 1.06 9.32
CA ARG A 57 3.28 -0.11 9.58
C ARG A 57 2.96 -0.85 8.31
N ILE A 58 2.70 -0.13 7.23
CA ILE A 58 2.42 -0.74 5.93
C ILE A 58 3.58 -1.62 5.48
N VAL A 59 4.80 -1.09 5.53
CA VAL A 59 5.99 -1.84 5.13
C VAL A 59 6.20 -3.04 6.05
N SER A 60 6.12 -2.84 7.35
CA SER A 60 6.32 -3.89 8.34
C SER A 60 5.29 -5.01 8.17
N THR A 61 4.03 -4.66 7.98
CA THR A 61 2.95 -5.62 7.79
C THR A 61 3.14 -6.40 6.50
N ALA A 62 3.54 -5.72 5.43
CA ALA A 62 3.78 -6.38 4.15
C ALA A 62 4.85 -7.45 4.27
N VAL A 63 5.95 -7.14 4.98
CA VAL A 63 7.05 -8.08 5.16
C VAL A 63 6.69 -9.20 6.11
N SER A 64 6.10 -8.88 7.25
CA SER A 64 5.79 -9.88 8.26
C SER A 64 4.63 -10.80 7.86
N GLY A 65 3.80 -10.37 6.93
CA GLY A 65 2.71 -11.19 6.42
C GLY A 65 3.14 -12.28 5.46
N ILE A 66 4.40 -12.29 5.05
CA ILE A 66 4.90 -13.31 4.14
C ILE A 66 5.30 -14.55 4.94
N SER A 67 4.81 -15.71 4.49
CA SER A 67 5.17 -16.97 5.14
C SER A 67 6.67 -17.24 4.97
N ASP A 68 7.29 -17.81 6.01
CA ASP A 68 8.70 -18.19 5.95
C ASP A 68 8.95 -19.25 4.88
N ASP A 69 7.92 -20.04 4.55
CA ASP A 69 8.00 -21.08 3.54
C ASP A 69 7.67 -20.58 2.13
N ASP A 70 7.34 -19.32 2.00
CA ASP A 70 6.97 -18.75 0.71
C ASP A 70 8.19 -18.73 -0.21
N PRO A 71 8.12 -19.38 -1.39
CA PRO A 71 9.26 -19.43 -2.30
C PRO A 71 9.67 -18.07 -2.83
N ASP A 72 8.78 -17.09 -2.81
CA ASP A 72 9.06 -15.76 -3.31
C ASP A 72 9.42 -14.77 -2.21
N LYS A 73 9.54 -15.23 -0.98
CA LYS A 73 9.76 -14.35 0.17
C LYS A 73 10.89 -13.35 -0.05
N GLU A 74 12.04 -13.83 -0.48
CA GLU A 74 13.22 -12.97 -0.68
C GLU A 74 12.96 -11.90 -1.73
N TYR A 75 12.30 -12.29 -2.82
CA TYR A 75 11.99 -11.36 -3.89
C TYR A 75 10.95 -10.33 -3.46
N ILE A 76 9.97 -10.77 -2.70
CA ILE A 76 8.92 -9.86 -2.18
C ILE A 76 9.54 -8.87 -1.20
N VAL A 77 10.38 -9.33 -0.28
CA VAL A 77 11.05 -8.46 0.68
C VAL A 77 11.91 -7.43 -0.05
N ALA A 78 12.68 -7.87 -1.05
CA ALA A 78 13.51 -6.96 -1.83
C ALA A 78 12.67 -5.91 -2.55
N ALA A 79 11.54 -6.32 -3.13
CA ALA A 79 10.65 -5.42 -3.85
C ALA A 79 9.99 -4.40 -2.91
N VAL A 80 9.55 -4.86 -1.74
CA VAL A 80 8.95 -3.98 -0.74
C VAL A 80 9.98 -2.97 -0.24
N ASN A 81 11.20 -3.41 0.00
CA ASN A 81 12.27 -2.51 0.41
C ASN A 81 12.58 -1.48 -0.66
N ARG A 82 12.57 -1.87 -1.92
CA ARG A 82 12.76 -0.93 -3.03
C ARG A 82 11.65 0.13 -3.04
N VAL A 83 10.42 -0.29 -2.89
CA VAL A 83 9.27 0.64 -2.87
C VAL A 83 9.40 1.60 -1.70
N SER A 84 9.78 1.09 -0.53
CA SER A 84 9.98 1.90 0.66
C SER A 84 11.08 2.94 0.43
N ASP A 85 12.21 2.51 -0.13
CA ASP A 85 13.33 3.41 -0.42
C ASP A 85 12.93 4.50 -1.40
N GLU A 86 12.20 4.16 -2.45
CA GLU A 86 11.72 5.13 -3.42
C GLU A 86 10.77 6.14 -2.79
N PHE A 87 9.92 5.65 -1.90
CA PHE A 87 9.00 6.51 -1.17
C PHE A 87 9.75 7.52 -0.30
N HIS A 88 10.79 7.06 0.40
CA HIS A 88 11.64 7.94 1.20
C HIS A 88 12.40 8.94 0.34
N LYS A 89 13.00 8.47 -0.75
CA LYS A 89 13.79 9.32 -1.64
C LYS A 89 12.97 10.38 -2.35
N SER A 90 11.70 10.10 -2.59
CA SER A 90 10.81 11.07 -3.24
C SER A 90 10.47 12.25 -2.34
N GLY A 91 10.77 12.16 -1.05
CA GLY A 91 10.40 13.17 -0.08
C GLY A 91 9.00 13.01 0.48
N ALA A 92 8.23 12.06 -0.06
CA ALA A 92 6.85 11.85 0.39
C ALA A 92 6.79 11.47 1.87
N TYR A 93 7.73 10.62 2.31
CA TYR A 93 7.78 10.20 3.70
C TYR A 93 8.04 11.38 4.63
N SER A 94 9.03 12.21 4.30
CA SER A 94 9.41 13.33 5.16
C SER A 94 8.33 14.39 5.25
N ARG A 95 7.41 14.44 4.30
CA ARG A 95 6.29 15.37 4.33
C ARG A 95 5.14 14.91 5.22
N LEU A 96 5.13 13.65 5.63
CA LEU A 96 4.07 13.11 6.47
C LEU A 96 4.26 13.52 7.93
N PRO A 97 3.16 13.72 8.67
CA PRO A 97 3.25 13.89 10.12
C PRO A 97 3.75 12.59 10.75
N GLY A 98 4.38 12.70 11.93
CA GLY A 98 5.02 11.55 12.57
C GLY A 98 4.06 10.47 12.98
N THR A 99 2.93 10.85 13.57
CA THR A 99 1.96 9.89 14.11
C THR A 99 0.58 10.16 13.56
N GLN A 100 -0.31 9.19 13.73
CA GLN A 100 -1.70 9.34 13.36
C GLN A 100 -2.37 10.49 14.11
N GLU A 101 -2.02 10.64 15.39
CA GLU A 101 -2.52 11.73 16.20
C GLU A 101 -2.11 13.08 15.63
N SER A 102 -0.86 13.22 15.22
CA SER A 102 -0.39 14.45 14.59
C SER A 102 -1.12 14.75 13.29
N ALA A 103 -1.43 13.71 12.52
CA ALA A 103 -2.18 13.86 11.29
C ALA A 103 -3.60 14.38 11.58
N GLU A 104 -4.23 13.84 12.61
CA GLU A 104 -5.55 14.26 13.02
C GLU A 104 -5.56 15.71 13.52
N LYS A 105 -4.55 16.09 14.28
CA LYS A 105 -4.41 17.47 14.76
C LYS A 105 -4.24 18.44 13.59
N ARG A 106 -3.46 18.08 12.60
CA ARG A 106 -3.32 18.90 11.40
C ARG A 106 -4.64 19.07 10.68
N LYS A 107 -5.39 18.01 10.57
CA LYS A 107 -6.68 18.01 9.92
C LYS A 107 -7.66 18.91 10.67
N GLN A 108 -7.71 18.78 12.00
CA GLN A 108 -8.59 19.60 12.83
C GLN A 108 -8.23 21.08 12.73
N LYS A 109 -6.95 21.40 12.79
CA LYS A 109 -6.50 22.78 12.66
C LYS A 109 -6.91 23.37 11.33
N LYS A 110 -6.82 22.60 10.28
CA LYS A 110 -7.19 23.01 8.94
C LYS A 110 -8.70 23.23 8.84
N GLU A 111 -9.46 22.34 9.44
CA GLU A 111 -10.92 22.41 9.44
C GLU A 111 -11.43 23.58 10.26
N ASN A 112 -10.81 23.86 11.39
CA ASN A 112 -11.17 24.97 12.23
C ASN A 112 -10.94 26.33 11.57
N GLY A 113 -10.02 26.37 10.63
CA GLY A 113 -9.74 27.59 9.87
C GLY A 113 -10.68 27.80 8.70
N ILE A 114 -11.62 26.87 8.50
CA ILE A 114 -12.53 26.87 7.37
C ILE A 114 -13.95 26.86 7.94
N SER A 115 -14.97 27.08 7.27
CA SER A 115 -16.32 27.26 7.77
C SER A 115 -16.98 25.96 8.27
N PHE A 116 -18.15 26.10 8.87
CA PHE A 116 -19.00 25.00 9.30
C PHE A 116 -19.30 23.95 8.28
N LYS A 117 -19.32 24.35 7.05
CA LYS A 117 -19.61 23.45 5.96
C LYS A 117 -18.71 22.26 5.97
N ARG A 118 -17.51 22.44 6.48
CA ARG A 118 -16.52 21.39 6.56
C ARG A 118 -16.91 20.31 7.57
N GLU A 119 -17.59 20.69 8.61
CA GLU A 119 -18.05 19.73 9.60
C GLU A 119 -19.12 18.83 9.03
N ASP A 120 -20.02 19.40 8.25
CA ASP A 120 -21.06 18.64 7.59
C ASP A 120 -20.46 17.61 6.63
N GLU A 121 -19.46 18.02 5.89
CA GLU A 121 -18.75 17.13 4.98
C GLU A 121 -18.09 15.98 5.73
N LYS A 122 -17.51 16.30 6.88
CA LYS A 122 -16.85 15.32 7.70
C LYS A 122 -17.82 14.28 8.23
N GLU A 123 -18.98 14.71 8.68
CA GLU A 123 -20.02 13.81 9.16
C GLU A 123 -20.50 12.89 8.04
N GLU A 124 -20.68 13.46 6.87
CA GLU A 124 -21.10 12.71 5.70
C GLU A 124 -20.11 11.63 5.33
N LEU A 125 -18.83 11.99 5.35
CA LEU A 125 -17.76 11.03 5.04
C LEU A 125 -17.68 9.92 6.07
N MET A 126 -17.90 10.26 7.34
CA MET A 126 -17.88 9.26 8.39
C MET A 126 -19.03 8.28 8.27
N ASN A 127 -20.20 8.81 7.91
CA ASN A 127 -21.37 7.99 7.72
C ASN A 127 -21.27 7.10 6.48
N TRP A 128 -20.50 7.54 5.53
CA TRP A 128 -20.33 6.83 4.28
C TRP A 128 -19.20 5.83 4.30
N SER A 129 -18.48 5.65 5.39
CA SER A 129 -17.30 4.78 5.39
C SER A 129 -17.61 3.43 4.73
N PRO A 130 -16.69 2.92 3.91
CA PRO A 130 -16.91 1.65 3.21
C PRO A 130 -17.20 0.49 4.15
N LEU A 131 -16.55 0.49 5.30
CA LEU A 131 -16.75 -0.55 6.29
C LEU A 131 -18.17 -0.53 6.82
N GLN A 132 -18.65 0.65 7.16
CA GLN A 132 -19.99 0.81 7.66
C GLN A 132 -21.02 0.41 6.62
N GLU A 133 -20.79 0.79 5.38
CA GLU A 133 -21.65 0.45 4.28
C GLU A 133 -21.74 -1.07 4.10
N VAL A 134 -20.61 -1.75 4.19
CA VAL A 134 -20.59 -3.21 4.08
C VAL A 134 -21.37 -3.85 5.22
N ILE A 135 -21.18 -3.36 6.44
CA ILE A 135 -21.90 -3.88 7.60
C ILE A 135 -23.40 -3.68 7.47
N GLU A 136 -23.81 -2.52 7.02
CA GLU A 136 -25.23 -2.19 6.88
C GLU A 136 -25.91 -2.98 5.76
N LYS A 137 -25.19 -3.24 4.69
CA LYS A 137 -25.71 -3.96 3.54
C LYS A 137 -25.60 -5.46 3.68
N LEU A 138 -24.77 -5.90 4.57
CA LEU A 138 -24.69 -7.30 4.88
C LEU A 138 -25.94 -7.65 5.65
N PRO A 139 -26.66 -8.34 5.17
CA PRO A 139 -27.93 -8.55 5.82
C PRO A 139 -27.86 -9.61 6.82
N THR A 140 -27.30 -8.57 6.43
CA THR A 140 -27.26 -8.52 6.66
C THR A 140 -27.06 -8.47 7.45
N PHE A 141 -26.56 -8.54 7.65
CA PHE A 141 -26.23 -7.98 8.23
C PHE A 141 -26.66 -7.33 8.54
N THR A 142 -27.22 -7.22 8.05
CA THR A 142 -27.58 -6.63 8.17
C THR A 142 -28.03 -6.38 8.48
N ALA A 143 -28.24 -6.34 8.49
CA ALA A 143 -28.59 -5.92 8.69
C ALA A 143 -29.02 -5.87 9.03
N GLY A 144 -29.16 -6.07 9.31
CA GLY A 144 -29.45 -6.00 9.50
C GLY A 144 -29.93 -6.20 9.48
N ALA A 145 -29.92 -6.63 9.37
CA ALA A 145 -30.20 -6.85 9.23
C ALA A 145 -29.98 -7.26 9.16
#